data_5a06f0f8f490c0f9bcfd057b76b350e7
#
_entry.id   5a06f0f8f490c0f9bcfd057b76b350e7
#
_cell.length_a   1.000
_cell.length_b   1.000
_cell.length_c   1.000
_cell.angle_alpha   90.00
_cell.angle_beta   90.00
_cell.angle_gamma   90.00
#
_symmetry.space_group_name_H-M   'P 1'
#
loop_
_entity.id
_entity.type
_entity.pdbx_description
1 polymer ?
#
loop_
_entity_poly.entity_id
_entity_poly.type
_entity_poly.pdbx_seq_one_letter_code
_entity_poly.pdbx_strand_id
1 'polypeptide(L)'
;MQQSHDRANDELVVALIAQVGERYRTYWGQELVPASTGEVETAVTWVREDLGAEVPAALLGFWQLTDGCGMNGANLYGPAEMVETTGLYVADYPRYLMVGDYEDGPLYVYDLDARNWQTLEQGDLDAGPRATRPRFRDLVAVLVPLMLGEAGEGW
;
A
#
# COMPACT_ATOMS: atom_id res chain seq x y z
N MET A 1 2.09 -18.84 -15.35
CA MET A 1 3.04 -17.80 -14.92
C MET A 1 2.69 -17.37 -13.53
N GLN A 2 3.62 -17.43 -12.63
CA GLN A 2 3.35 -17.02 -11.26
C GLN A 2 3.01 -15.55 -11.13
N GLN A 3 3.41 -14.74 -12.07
CA GLN A 3 3.05 -13.33 -12.07
C GLN A 3 1.55 -13.11 -12.11
N SER A 4 0.78 -14.08 -12.57
CA SER A 4 -0.66 -13.93 -12.66
C SER A 4 -1.33 -13.71 -11.30
N HIS A 5 -0.67 -14.08 -10.20
CA HIS A 5 -1.21 -13.94 -8.85
C HIS A 5 -1.00 -12.55 -8.26
N ASP A 6 0.08 -11.87 -8.67
CA ASP A 6 0.43 -10.56 -8.13
C ASP A 6 0.88 -9.64 -9.25
N ARG A 7 0.09 -9.60 -10.31
CA ARG A 7 0.37 -8.78 -11.49
C ARG A 7 0.08 -7.32 -11.21
N ALA A 8 0.74 -6.47 -12.01
CA ALA A 8 0.51 -5.03 -11.98
C ALA A 8 -0.96 -4.66 -12.27
N ASN A 9 -1.67 -5.43 -13.09
CA ASN A 9 -3.03 -5.13 -13.53
C ASN A 9 -4.06 -6.10 -12.95
N ASP A 10 -3.97 -6.40 -11.66
CA ASP A 10 -4.96 -7.22 -10.98
C ASP A 10 -6.35 -6.58 -11.11
N GLU A 11 -7.29 -7.31 -11.70
CA GLU A 11 -8.64 -6.79 -12.01
C GLU A 11 -9.41 -6.39 -10.75
N LEU A 12 -9.24 -7.11 -9.65
CA LEU A 12 -9.91 -6.77 -8.39
C LEU A 12 -9.37 -5.45 -7.85
N VAL A 13 -8.06 -5.26 -7.88
CA VAL A 13 -7.44 -4.02 -7.42
C VAL A 13 -7.93 -2.86 -8.29
N VAL A 14 -7.94 -3.03 -9.61
CA VAL A 14 -8.44 -2.00 -10.52
C VAL A 14 -9.88 -1.62 -10.19
N ALA A 15 -10.75 -2.62 -9.99
CA ALA A 15 -12.15 -2.38 -9.67
C ALA A 15 -12.35 -1.68 -8.33
N LEU A 16 -11.60 -2.09 -7.30
CA LEU A 16 -11.70 -1.49 -5.97
C LEU A 16 -11.18 -0.04 -5.97
N ILE A 17 -10.07 0.22 -6.63
CA ILE A 17 -9.52 1.58 -6.73
C ILE A 17 -10.44 2.48 -7.56
N ALA A 18 -11.12 1.94 -8.57
CA ALA A 18 -12.11 2.70 -9.33
C ALA A 18 -13.27 3.18 -8.44
N GLN A 19 -13.68 2.39 -7.46
CA GLN A 19 -14.71 2.83 -6.49
C GLN A 19 -14.22 4.02 -5.65
N VAL A 20 -12.98 3.99 -5.23
CA VAL A 20 -12.36 5.12 -4.51
C VAL A 20 -12.32 6.35 -5.41
N GLY A 21 -11.92 6.18 -6.66
CA GLY A 21 -11.87 7.26 -7.66
C GLY A 21 -13.23 7.91 -7.87
N GLU A 22 -14.30 7.12 -7.88
CA GLU A 22 -15.65 7.64 -8.00
C GLU A 22 -16.03 8.52 -6.82
N ARG A 23 -15.65 8.11 -5.59
CA ARG A 23 -15.87 8.94 -4.39
C ARG A 23 -15.06 10.23 -4.43
N TYR A 24 -13.83 10.19 -4.91
CA TYR A 24 -13.02 11.40 -5.09
C TYR A 24 -13.71 12.39 -6.02
N ARG A 25 -14.27 11.92 -7.14
CA ARG A 25 -15.02 12.79 -8.06
C ARG A 25 -16.26 13.36 -7.40
N THR A 26 -17.01 12.51 -6.70
CA THR A 26 -18.29 12.91 -6.09
C THR A 26 -18.10 13.92 -4.97
N TYR A 27 -17.13 13.70 -4.07
CA TYR A 27 -16.96 14.54 -2.89
C TYR A 27 -16.04 15.73 -3.10
N TRP A 28 -15.03 15.58 -3.95
CA TRP A 28 -13.98 16.61 -4.10
C TRP A 28 -13.83 17.14 -5.52
N GLY A 29 -14.54 16.57 -6.48
CA GLY A 29 -14.37 16.96 -7.88
C GLY A 29 -12.97 16.67 -8.41
N GLN A 30 -12.29 15.67 -7.84
CA GLN A 30 -10.91 15.35 -8.21
C GLN A 30 -10.85 13.95 -8.82
N GLU A 31 -9.87 13.76 -9.71
CA GLU A 31 -9.55 12.45 -10.25
C GLU A 31 -8.37 11.86 -9.53
N LEU A 32 -8.33 10.52 -9.39
CA LEU A 32 -7.10 9.85 -9.00
C LEU A 32 -6.11 9.97 -10.16
N VAL A 33 -4.87 10.33 -9.85
CA VAL A 33 -3.82 10.56 -10.85
C VAL A 33 -2.72 9.54 -10.64
N PRO A 34 -2.26 8.85 -11.70
CA PRO A 34 -1.12 7.95 -11.59
C PRO A 34 0.11 8.66 -11.02
N ALA A 35 0.93 7.92 -10.28
CA ALA A 35 2.22 8.45 -9.84
C ALA A 35 3.09 8.77 -11.05
N SER A 36 3.90 9.81 -10.93
CA SER A 36 4.81 10.17 -12.02
C SER A 36 5.89 9.10 -12.18
N THR A 37 6.38 8.95 -13.42
CA THR A 37 7.48 8.04 -13.71
C THR A 37 8.69 8.34 -12.84
N GLY A 38 9.01 9.62 -12.65
CA GLY A 38 10.14 10.04 -11.82
C GLY A 38 10.01 9.63 -10.36
N GLU A 39 8.81 9.77 -9.78
CA GLU A 39 8.58 9.35 -8.40
C GLU A 39 8.66 7.83 -8.24
N VAL A 40 8.13 7.08 -9.20
CA VAL A 40 8.23 5.63 -9.19
C VAL A 40 9.69 5.18 -9.30
N GLU A 41 10.45 5.76 -10.23
CA GLU A 41 11.87 5.44 -10.39
C GLU A 41 12.68 5.77 -9.14
N THR A 42 12.40 6.89 -8.50
CA THR A 42 13.05 7.27 -7.25
C THR A 42 12.78 6.24 -6.16
N ALA A 43 11.53 5.79 -6.01
CA ALA A 43 11.17 4.78 -5.02
C ALA A 43 11.84 3.44 -5.31
N VAL A 44 11.81 2.99 -6.57
CA VAL A 44 12.44 1.72 -6.98
C VAL A 44 13.93 1.76 -6.69
N THR A 45 14.60 2.85 -7.03
CA THR A 45 16.03 3.02 -6.80
C THR A 45 16.35 3.02 -5.31
N TRP A 46 15.57 3.75 -4.53
CA TRP A 46 15.78 3.82 -3.09
C TRP A 46 15.66 2.44 -2.42
N VAL A 47 14.62 1.68 -2.76
CA VAL A 47 14.43 0.32 -2.21
C VAL A 47 15.60 -0.58 -2.61
N ARG A 48 16.06 -0.47 -3.85
CA ARG A 48 17.17 -1.27 -4.34
C ARG A 48 18.48 -0.91 -3.65
N GLU A 49 18.80 0.36 -3.54
CA GLU A 49 20.07 0.83 -2.97
C GLU A 49 20.11 0.76 -1.45
N ASP A 50 19.03 1.14 -0.78
CA ASP A 50 19.03 1.24 0.68
C ASP A 50 18.57 -0.05 1.35
N LEU A 51 17.74 -0.85 0.71
CA LEU A 51 17.20 -2.09 1.28
C LEU A 51 17.70 -3.35 0.57
N GLY A 52 18.37 -3.20 -0.56
CA GLY A 52 18.84 -4.35 -1.33
C GLY A 52 17.73 -5.24 -1.86
N ALA A 53 16.58 -4.66 -2.18
CA ALA A 53 15.37 -5.39 -2.52
C ALA A 53 14.67 -4.78 -3.73
N GLU A 54 13.57 -5.40 -4.15
CA GLU A 54 12.75 -4.91 -5.26
C GLU A 54 11.36 -4.53 -4.77
N VAL A 55 10.80 -3.46 -5.33
CA VAL A 55 9.39 -3.11 -5.10
C VAL A 55 8.53 -4.18 -5.76
N PRO A 56 7.52 -4.74 -5.05
CA PRO A 56 6.66 -5.76 -5.63
C PRO A 56 5.90 -5.25 -6.86
N ALA A 57 5.73 -6.12 -7.85
CA ALA A 57 5.03 -5.77 -9.09
C ALA A 57 3.61 -5.25 -8.83
N ALA A 58 2.91 -5.81 -7.84
CA ALA A 58 1.56 -5.38 -7.51
C ALA A 58 1.52 -3.92 -7.05
N LEU A 59 2.54 -3.48 -6.32
CA LEU A 59 2.64 -2.09 -5.85
C LEU A 59 2.94 -1.16 -7.02
N LEU A 60 3.82 -1.57 -7.92
CA LEU A 60 4.09 -0.81 -9.15
C LEU A 60 2.82 -0.63 -9.97
N GLY A 61 2.02 -1.69 -10.08
CA GLY A 61 0.73 -1.63 -10.78
C GLY A 61 -0.26 -0.69 -10.11
N PHE A 62 -0.33 -0.72 -8.78
CA PHE A 62 -1.16 0.20 -8.02
C PHE A 62 -0.78 1.66 -8.30
N TRP A 63 0.51 1.98 -8.34
CA TRP A 63 0.98 3.34 -8.64
C TRP A 63 0.69 3.79 -10.07
N GLN A 64 0.43 2.86 -10.99
CA GLN A 64 -0.08 3.20 -12.32
C GLN A 64 -1.53 3.65 -12.30
N LEU A 65 -2.27 3.29 -11.25
CA LEU A 65 -3.67 3.69 -11.08
C LEU A 65 -3.79 5.00 -10.32
N THR A 66 -2.95 5.21 -9.32
CA THR A 66 -3.00 6.39 -8.47
C THR A 66 -1.69 6.61 -7.74
N ASP A 67 -1.39 7.88 -7.46
CA ASP A 67 -0.26 8.29 -6.60
C ASP A 67 -0.67 8.20 -5.12
N GLY A 68 -1.20 7.06 -4.73
CA GLY A 68 -1.78 6.88 -3.42
C GLY A 68 -3.24 7.36 -3.36
N CYS A 69 -3.95 6.92 -2.34
CA CYS A 69 -5.31 7.36 -2.09
C CYS A 69 -5.64 7.17 -0.62
N GLY A 70 -6.58 7.95 -0.12
CA GLY A 70 -7.02 7.82 1.25
C GLY A 70 -8.29 8.59 1.52
N MET A 71 -9.16 8.01 2.35
CA MET A 71 -10.41 8.58 2.82
C MET A 71 -10.75 7.95 4.16
N ASN A 72 -11.46 8.70 4.99
CA ASN A 72 -11.98 8.18 6.26
C ASN A 72 -10.89 7.56 7.15
N GLY A 73 -9.68 8.12 7.11
CA GLY A 73 -8.57 7.66 7.94
C GLY A 73 -7.82 6.45 7.41
N ALA A 74 -8.25 5.85 6.31
CA ALA A 74 -7.57 4.71 5.67
C ALA A 74 -6.76 5.21 4.48
N ASN A 75 -5.50 4.81 4.40
CA ASN A 75 -4.57 5.31 3.38
C ASN A 75 -3.77 4.18 2.76
N LEU A 76 -3.60 4.26 1.43
CA LEU A 76 -2.60 3.51 0.66
C LEU A 76 -1.64 4.52 0.05
N TYR A 77 -0.34 4.31 0.26
CA TYR A 77 0.67 5.29 -0.08
C TYR A 77 1.10 5.25 -1.53
N GLY A 78 1.33 6.42 -2.11
CA GLY A 78 2.07 6.55 -3.34
C GLY A 78 3.57 6.31 -3.11
N PRO A 79 4.38 6.35 -4.19
CA PRO A 79 5.81 6.03 -4.08
C PRO A 79 6.59 6.96 -3.15
N ALA A 80 6.34 8.25 -3.19
CA ALA A 80 7.07 9.19 -2.35
C ALA A 80 6.74 9.00 -0.87
N GLU A 81 5.47 8.82 -0.55
CA GLU A 81 5.05 8.59 0.83
C GLU A 81 5.52 7.25 1.37
N MET A 82 5.54 6.22 0.55
CA MET A 82 6.09 4.92 0.90
C MET A 82 7.55 5.04 1.31
N VAL A 83 8.36 5.73 0.52
CA VAL A 83 9.77 5.95 0.83
C VAL A 83 9.94 6.74 2.13
N GLU A 84 9.19 7.82 2.28
CA GLU A 84 9.26 8.67 3.47
C GLU A 84 8.89 7.90 4.73
N THR A 85 7.77 7.19 4.70
CA THR A 85 7.29 6.44 5.86
C THR A 85 8.20 5.26 6.17
N THR A 86 8.62 4.50 5.17
CA THR A 86 9.55 3.39 5.36
C THR A 86 10.85 3.90 5.97
N GLY A 87 11.33 5.06 5.52
CA GLY A 87 12.55 5.66 6.04
C GLY A 87 12.52 5.96 7.53
N LEU A 88 11.34 6.22 8.09
CA LEU A 88 11.19 6.46 9.53
C LEU A 88 11.44 5.22 10.37
N TYR A 89 11.24 4.03 9.79
CA TYR A 89 11.32 2.76 10.52
C TYR A 89 12.50 1.88 10.11
N VAL A 90 13.21 2.25 9.05
CA VAL A 90 14.18 1.35 8.40
C VAL A 90 15.33 0.94 9.31
N ALA A 91 15.72 1.79 10.26
CA ALA A 91 16.82 1.50 11.17
C ALA A 91 16.54 0.28 12.04
N ASP A 92 15.28 0.15 12.50
CA ASP A 92 14.87 -0.93 13.39
C ASP A 92 14.14 -2.06 12.68
N TYR A 93 13.49 -1.75 11.54
CA TYR A 93 12.64 -2.68 10.81
C TYR A 93 12.96 -2.66 9.30
N PRO A 94 14.18 -3.05 8.89
CA PRO A 94 14.61 -2.93 7.49
C PRO A 94 13.92 -3.90 6.54
N ARG A 95 13.13 -4.83 7.05
CA ARG A 95 12.42 -5.81 6.23
C ARG A 95 11.06 -5.33 5.74
N TYR A 96 10.56 -4.20 6.24
CA TYR A 96 9.21 -3.74 5.92
C TYR A 96 9.20 -2.55 4.99
N LEU A 97 8.41 -2.65 3.90
CA LEU A 97 7.97 -1.48 3.14
C LEU A 97 6.63 -1.04 3.72
N MET A 98 6.55 0.21 4.16
CA MET A 98 5.32 0.77 4.72
C MET A 98 4.44 1.21 3.57
N VAL A 99 3.25 0.60 3.40
CA VAL A 99 2.41 0.81 2.23
C VAL A 99 1.07 1.46 2.54
N GLY A 100 0.70 1.56 3.82
CA GLY A 100 -0.55 2.20 4.19
C GLY A 100 -0.78 2.19 5.69
N ASP A 101 -1.88 2.81 6.10
CA ASP A 101 -2.28 2.86 7.50
C ASP A 101 -3.80 3.02 7.64
N TYR A 102 -4.31 2.80 8.84
CA TYR A 102 -5.68 3.11 9.20
C TYR A 102 -5.71 3.73 10.59
N GLU A 103 -5.98 5.05 10.65
CA GLU A 103 -6.04 5.81 11.90
C GLU A 103 -4.77 5.61 12.75
N ASP A 104 -4.91 5.34 14.05
CA ASP A 104 -3.79 5.16 14.96
C ASP A 104 -3.47 3.69 15.25
N GLY A 105 -4.08 2.77 14.55
CA GLY A 105 -3.98 1.34 14.82
C GLY A 105 -3.19 0.58 13.76
N PRO A 106 -3.85 0.05 12.74
CA PRO A 106 -3.19 -0.76 11.72
C PRO A 106 -2.15 0.00 10.90
N LEU A 107 -0.99 -0.63 10.72
CA LEU A 107 0.03 -0.23 9.76
C LEU A 107 0.17 -1.36 8.76
N TYR A 108 0.07 -1.05 7.49
CA TYR A 108 0.12 -2.05 6.42
C TYR A 108 1.49 -2.05 5.77
N VAL A 109 2.07 -3.23 5.67
CA VAL A 109 3.45 -3.38 5.19
C VAL A 109 3.56 -4.52 4.19
N TYR A 110 4.58 -4.45 3.35
CA TYR A 110 5.07 -5.61 2.61
C TYR A 110 6.35 -6.10 3.29
N ASP A 111 6.38 -7.38 3.66
CA ASP A 111 7.55 -8.00 4.29
C ASP A 111 8.48 -8.49 3.19
N LEU A 112 9.64 -7.87 3.06
CA LEU A 112 10.61 -8.20 2.02
C LEU A 112 11.20 -9.61 2.16
N ASP A 113 11.27 -10.12 3.39
CA ASP A 113 11.80 -11.46 3.64
C ASP A 113 10.74 -12.54 3.44
N ALA A 114 9.57 -12.36 4.03
CA ALA A 114 8.47 -13.31 3.92
C ALA A 114 7.73 -13.23 2.57
N ARG A 115 7.87 -12.09 1.86
CA ARG A 115 7.22 -11.83 0.58
C ARG A 115 5.70 -11.92 0.65
N ASN A 116 5.15 -11.31 1.68
CA ASN A 116 3.71 -11.21 1.88
C ASN A 116 3.34 -9.85 2.45
N TRP A 117 2.04 -9.59 2.52
CA TRP A 117 1.50 -8.34 3.01
C TRP A 117 1.01 -8.57 4.43
N GLN A 118 1.36 -7.66 5.33
CA GLN A 118 1.08 -7.83 6.75
C GLN A 118 0.42 -6.60 7.33
N THR A 119 -0.35 -6.81 8.37
CA THR A 119 -0.92 -5.74 9.18
C THR A 119 -0.24 -5.79 10.55
N LEU A 120 0.41 -4.69 10.90
CA LEU A 120 1.10 -4.52 12.18
C LEU A 120 0.35 -3.50 13.03
N GLU A 121 0.62 -3.46 14.32
CA GLU A 121 0.10 -2.42 15.20
C GLU A 121 1.12 -1.28 15.28
N GLN A 122 0.70 -0.05 14.96
CA GLN A 122 1.62 1.09 14.89
C GLN A 122 2.40 1.32 16.18
N GLY A 123 1.74 1.13 17.31
CA GLY A 123 2.37 1.32 18.60
C GLY A 123 3.23 0.14 19.09
N ASP A 124 3.24 -0.98 18.37
CA ASP A 124 3.91 -2.20 18.81
C ASP A 124 4.32 -3.10 17.65
N LEU A 125 5.27 -2.60 16.85
CA LEU A 125 5.76 -3.36 15.69
C LEU A 125 6.47 -4.66 16.11
N ASP A 126 7.06 -4.68 17.30
CA ASP A 126 7.76 -5.87 17.80
C ASP A 126 6.82 -7.04 18.10
N ALA A 127 5.54 -6.76 18.31
CA ALA A 127 4.56 -7.83 18.51
C ALA A 127 4.36 -8.71 17.26
N GLY A 128 4.84 -8.24 16.11
CA GLY A 128 4.69 -8.95 14.83
C GLY A 128 3.31 -8.75 14.20
N PRO A 129 3.05 -9.44 13.08
CA PRO A 129 1.83 -9.22 12.33
C PRO A 129 0.59 -9.77 13.04
N ARG A 130 -0.47 -8.95 13.04
CA ARG A 130 -1.79 -9.36 13.48
C ARG A 130 -2.58 -10.03 12.35
N ALA A 131 -2.17 -9.79 11.11
CA ALA A 131 -2.73 -10.45 9.93
C ALA A 131 -1.66 -10.56 8.87
N THR A 132 -1.73 -11.63 8.09
CA THR A 132 -0.80 -11.90 6.99
C THR A 132 -1.62 -12.30 5.78
N ARG A 133 -1.30 -11.69 4.62
CA ARG A 133 -2.04 -11.93 3.38
C ARG A 133 -1.05 -12.22 2.25
N PRO A 134 -1.31 -13.22 1.41
CA PRO A 134 -0.37 -13.57 0.35
C PRO A 134 -0.36 -12.59 -0.82
N ARG A 135 -1.46 -11.86 -1.04
CA ARG A 135 -1.60 -11.01 -2.22
C ARG A 135 -1.98 -9.58 -1.85
N PHE A 136 -1.49 -8.65 -2.65
CA PHE A 136 -1.82 -7.24 -2.47
C PHE A 136 -3.33 -6.99 -2.55
N ARG A 137 -4.04 -7.67 -3.45
CA ARG A 137 -5.49 -7.50 -3.57
C ARG A 137 -6.24 -7.84 -2.29
N ASP A 138 -5.71 -8.75 -1.49
CA ASP A 138 -6.33 -9.11 -0.21
C ASP A 138 -6.21 -7.95 0.78
N LEU A 139 -5.11 -7.22 0.74
CA LEU A 139 -4.92 -6.01 1.53
C LEU A 139 -5.83 -4.88 1.04
N VAL A 140 -5.90 -4.66 -0.25
CA VAL A 140 -6.76 -3.64 -0.85
C VAL A 140 -8.22 -3.91 -0.51
N ALA A 141 -8.63 -5.19 -0.48
CA ALA A 141 -9.98 -5.59 -0.11
C ALA A 141 -10.33 -5.28 1.35
N VAL A 142 -9.34 -5.13 2.22
CA VAL A 142 -9.55 -4.66 3.61
C VAL A 142 -9.68 -3.14 3.64
N LEU A 143 -8.79 -2.44 2.94
CA LEU A 143 -8.69 -0.98 3.03
C LEU A 143 -9.78 -0.22 2.27
N VAL A 144 -10.15 -0.68 1.09
CA VAL A 144 -11.11 0.06 0.27
C VAL A 144 -12.47 0.20 0.95
N PRO A 145 -13.07 -0.85 1.56
CA PRO A 145 -14.31 -0.67 2.31
C PRO A 145 -14.21 0.40 3.41
N LEU A 146 -13.08 0.46 4.11
CA LEU A 146 -12.84 1.49 5.13
C LEU A 146 -12.78 2.89 4.51
N MET A 147 -12.11 3.04 3.37
CA MET A 147 -12.08 4.30 2.63
C MET A 147 -13.47 4.73 2.22
N LEU A 148 -14.33 3.79 1.89
CA LEU A 148 -15.72 4.07 1.48
C LEU A 148 -16.65 4.32 2.66
N GLY A 149 -16.14 4.30 3.90
CA GLY A 149 -16.91 4.60 5.09
C GLY A 149 -17.62 3.41 5.71
N GLU A 150 -17.28 2.20 5.29
CA GLU A 150 -17.87 0.99 5.89
C GLU A 150 -17.22 0.69 7.24
N ALA A 151 -17.97 0.06 8.12
CA ALA A 151 -17.48 -0.27 9.45
C ALA A 151 -16.40 -1.35 9.39
N GLY A 152 -15.42 -1.24 10.30
CA GLY A 152 -14.33 -2.21 10.39
C GLY A 152 -13.18 -1.66 11.22
N GLU A 153 -12.28 -2.54 11.64
CA GLU A 153 -11.13 -2.17 12.46
C GLU A 153 -9.81 -2.15 11.67
N GLY A 154 -9.80 -2.71 10.47
CA GLY A 154 -8.64 -2.68 9.58
C GLY A 154 -7.57 -3.74 9.84
N TRP A 155 -7.84 -4.72 10.66
CA TRP A 155 -6.88 -5.80 10.95
C TRP A 155 -6.95 -6.98 9.97
#